data_a93280de3fb6ebad145d2fd21c1b8ad6
#
_entry.id   a93280de3fb6ebad145d2fd21c1b8ad6
#
_cell.length_a   1.000
_cell.length_b   1.000
_cell.length_c   1.000
_cell.angle_alpha   90.00
_cell.angle_beta   90.00
_cell.angle_gamma   90.00
#
_symmetry.space_group_name_H-M   'P 1'
#
loop_
_entity.id
_entity.type
_entity.pdbx_description
1 polymer ?
#
loop_
_entity_poly.entity_id
_entity_poly.type
_entity_poly.pdbx_seq_one_letter_code
_entity_poly.pdbx_strand_id
1 'polypeptide(L)'
;MKYVLLLLSAILFSASASSAMSPRFYETEILGNWVCKDIWPGYSAFEMIRYKKNGTWNSFGELIVDFPIEDNQVKVRYSALGSGLWEIDEQNLVSSIEYIKVTNRNHAWLDPYFDMQGQFTLNKKNSEEILVLSDDYINLQPLTGKPYECYKVVI
;
A
#
# COMPACT_ATOMS: atom_id res chain seq x y z
N MET A 1 40.58 -7.10 -59.85
CA MET A 1 40.41 -6.04 -58.87
C MET A 1 38.92 -5.91 -58.53
N LYS A 2 38.49 -6.45 -57.38
CA LYS A 2 37.07 -6.38 -56.94
C LYS A 2 37.08 -5.63 -55.63
N TYR A 3 36.49 -4.44 -55.59
CA TYR A 3 36.29 -3.64 -54.38
C TYR A 3 35.02 -4.12 -53.69
N VAL A 4 35.17 -4.64 -52.48
CA VAL A 4 34.08 -4.96 -51.59
C VAL A 4 33.80 -3.74 -50.70
N LEU A 5 32.67 -3.07 -50.94
CA LEU A 5 32.16 -1.99 -50.09
C LEU A 5 31.54 -2.64 -48.81
N LEU A 6 32.19 -2.45 -47.68
CA LEU A 6 31.62 -2.74 -46.35
C LEU A 6 30.74 -1.57 -45.93
N LEU A 7 29.42 -1.78 -45.97
CA LEU A 7 28.45 -0.87 -45.41
C LEU A 7 28.36 -1.14 -43.88
N LEU A 8 28.98 -0.29 -43.06
CA LEU A 8 28.78 -0.26 -41.64
C LEU A 8 27.41 0.34 -41.33
N SER A 9 26.44 -0.49 -41.03
CA SER A 9 25.15 -0.06 -40.48
C SER A 9 25.32 0.27 -38.98
N ALA A 10 25.45 1.56 -38.69
CA ALA A 10 25.40 2.04 -37.30
C ALA A 10 23.95 1.95 -36.80
N ILE A 11 23.65 0.91 -36.02
CA ILE A 11 22.39 0.77 -35.28
C ILE A 11 22.46 1.73 -34.11
N LEU A 12 21.82 2.89 -34.27
CA LEU A 12 21.55 3.82 -33.15
C LEU A 12 20.54 3.17 -32.22
N PHE A 13 20.99 2.53 -31.15
CA PHE A 13 20.16 2.18 -30.03
C PHE A 13 19.73 3.48 -29.34
N SER A 14 18.54 3.98 -29.67
CA SER A 14 17.87 5.00 -28.87
C SER A 14 17.48 4.37 -27.53
N ALA A 15 18.33 4.49 -26.53
CA ALA A 15 17.98 4.21 -25.16
C ALA A 15 16.89 5.21 -24.76
N SER A 16 15.65 4.77 -24.77
CA SER A 16 14.54 5.51 -24.14
C SER A 16 14.85 5.56 -22.65
N ALA A 17 15.43 6.68 -22.20
CA ALA A 17 15.56 6.97 -20.80
C ALA A 17 14.13 7.11 -20.25
N SER A 18 13.60 6.06 -19.61
CA SER A 18 12.47 6.20 -18.71
C SER A 18 12.92 7.23 -17.66
N SER A 19 12.40 8.45 -17.74
CA SER A 19 12.62 9.44 -16.71
C SER A 19 11.89 8.95 -15.46
N ALA A 20 12.61 8.31 -14.55
CA ALA A 20 12.11 8.02 -13.22
C ALA A 20 11.64 9.34 -12.61
N MET A 21 10.40 9.39 -12.14
CA MET A 21 9.89 10.56 -11.43
C MET A 21 10.76 10.84 -10.21
N SER A 22 10.97 12.13 -9.90
CA SER A 22 11.79 12.48 -8.75
C SER A 22 11.07 12.09 -7.44
N PRO A 23 11.78 11.68 -6.38
CA PRO A 23 11.17 11.39 -5.07
C PRO A 23 10.31 12.54 -4.56
N ARG A 24 10.69 13.78 -4.84
CA ARG A 24 9.95 15.00 -4.48
C ARG A 24 8.54 15.06 -5.12
N PHE A 25 8.36 14.48 -6.30
CA PHE A 25 7.04 14.35 -6.92
C PHE A 25 6.15 13.44 -6.09
N TYR A 26 6.63 12.25 -5.74
CA TYR A 26 5.88 11.30 -4.92
C TYR A 26 5.50 11.87 -3.55
N GLU A 27 6.43 12.57 -2.88
CA GLU A 27 6.17 13.22 -1.59
C GLU A 27 5.04 14.23 -1.65
N THR A 28 4.90 14.96 -2.75
CA THR A 28 3.85 15.99 -2.90
C THR A 28 2.51 15.36 -3.23
N GLU A 29 2.49 14.43 -4.17
CA GLU A 29 1.25 13.83 -4.67
C GLU A 29 0.57 12.91 -3.65
N ILE A 30 1.38 12.24 -2.79
CA ILE A 30 0.83 11.36 -1.76
C ILE A 30 0.11 12.11 -0.63
N LEU A 31 0.35 13.41 -0.47
CA LEU A 31 -0.28 14.20 0.59
C LEU A 31 -1.80 14.24 0.43
N GLY A 32 -2.50 14.13 1.56
CA GLY A 32 -3.96 14.23 1.61
C GLY A 32 -4.64 13.01 2.18
N ASN A 33 -5.92 12.88 1.88
CA ASN A 33 -6.75 11.78 2.37
C ASN A 33 -6.97 10.77 1.23
N TRP A 34 -6.82 9.50 1.56
CA TRP A 34 -6.96 8.39 0.63
C TRP A 34 -7.89 7.33 1.20
N VAL A 35 -8.71 6.73 0.34
CA VAL A 35 -9.48 5.53 0.67
C VAL A 35 -8.83 4.37 -0.06
N CYS A 36 -8.27 3.46 0.70
CA CYS A 36 -7.62 2.25 0.21
C CYS A 36 -8.53 1.04 0.37
N LYS A 37 -8.42 0.12 -0.57
CA LYS A 37 -9.19 -1.11 -0.59
C LYS A 37 -8.29 -2.29 -0.92
N ASP A 38 -8.28 -3.26 -0.01
CA ASP A 38 -7.58 -4.53 -0.19
C ASP A 38 -8.56 -5.69 -0.03
N ILE A 39 -8.69 -6.53 -1.05
CA ILE A 39 -9.65 -7.64 -1.07
C ILE A 39 -8.98 -8.94 -1.50
N TRP A 40 -9.12 -9.94 -0.63
CA TRP A 40 -8.65 -11.30 -0.83
C TRP A 40 -9.75 -12.31 -0.51
N PRO A 41 -9.66 -13.56 -0.96
CA PRO A 41 -10.54 -14.61 -0.47
C PRO A 41 -10.46 -14.72 1.06
N GLY A 42 -11.61 -14.54 1.72
CA GLY A 42 -11.71 -14.59 3.18
C GLY A 42 -11.25 -13.35 3.94
N TYR A 43 -10.86 -12.27 3.21
CA TYR A 43 -10.40 -11.04 3.83
C TYR A 43 -10.78 -9.82 2.99
N SER A 44 -11.22 -8.76 3.63
CA SER A 44 -11.33 -7.45 3.02
C SER A 44 -11.00 -6.33 4.02
N ALA A 45 -10.23 -5.36 3.56
CA ALA A 45 -9.91 -4.15 4.31
C ALA A 45 -10.35 -2.91 3.51
N PHE A 46 -10.90 -1.95 4.24
CA PHE A 46 -11.19 -0.62 3.75
C PHE A 46 -10.59 0.35 4.74
N GLU A 47 -9.71 1.20 4.27
CA GLU A 47 -8.98 2.13 5.11
C GLU A 47 -9.05 3.54 4.53
N MET A 48 -9.39 4.50 5.37
CA MET A 48 -9.16 5.91 5.10
C MET A 48 -7.86 6.31 5.76
N ILE A 49 -6.86 6.70 4.98
CA ILE A 49 -5.56 7.11 5.45
C ILE A 49 -5.26 8.54 5.05
N ARG A 50 -4.66 9.32 5.96
CA ARG A 50 -4.22 10.68 5.71
C ARG A 50 -2.70 10.78 5.86
N TYR A 51 -2.03 11.10 4.77
CA TYR A 51 -0.61 11.45 4.75
C TYR A 51 -0.43 12.95 4.94
N LYS A 52 0.40 13.34 5.92
CA LYS A 52 0.64 14.74 6.30
C LYS A 52 2.06 15.16 5.92
N LYS A 53 2.23 16.44 5.60
CA LYS A 53 3.50 17.04 5.19
C LYS A 53 4.64 16.89 6.23
N ASN A 54 4.31 16.67 7.49
CA ASN A 54 5.30 16.46 8.55
C ASN A 54 5.82 15.02 8.66
N GLY A 55 5.55 14.16 7.68
CA GLY A 55 5.99 12.77 7.67
C GLY A 55 5.18 11.85 8.59
N THR A 56 4.00 12.30 9.06
CA THR A 56 3.10 11.44 9.85
C THR A 56 1.90 11.03 9.04
N TRP A 57 1.34 9.86 9.37
CA TRP A 57 0.04 9.44 8.86
C TRP A 57 -0.89 9.06 10.00
N ASN A 58 -2.18 9.11 9.73
CA ASN A 58 -3.19 8.50 10.59
C ASN A 58 -4.27 7.85 9.73
N SER A 59 -4.84 6.78 10.23
CA SER A 59 -5.88 6.04 9.53
C SER A 59 -7.02 5.61 10.44
N PHE A 60 -8.13 5.34 9.77
CA PHE A 60 -9.28 4.65 10.33
C PHE A 60 -9.78 3.66 9.27
N GLY A 61 -10.05 2.42 9.68
CA GLY A 61 -10.47 1.39 8.74
C GLY A 61 -11.37 0.32 9.34
N GLU A 62 -11.87 -0.52 8.46
CA GLU A 62 -12.63 -1.72 8.79
C GLU A 62 -11.95 -2.93 8.12
N LEU A 63 -11.77 -4.00 8.90
CA LEU A 63 -11.35 -5.31 8.40
C LEU A 63 -12.52 -6.28 8.55
N ILE A 64 -12.74 -7.08 7.52
CA ILE A 64 -13.69 -8.18 7.55
C ILE A 64 -12.92 -9.47 7.26
N VAL A 65 -12.96 -10.41 8.17
CA VAL A 65 -12.24 -11.67 8.07
C VAL A 65 -13.23 -12.83 8.18
N ASP A 66 -13.13 -13.79 7.26
CA ASP A 66 -13.91 -15.02 7.27
C ASP A 66 -13.16 -16.08 8.08
N PHE A 67 -13.67 -16.44 9.25
CA PHE A 67 -13.14 -17.52 10.08
C PHE A 67 -13.88 -18.81 9.82
N PRO A 68 -13.17 -19.90 9.47
CA PRO A 68 -13.77 -21.22 9.43
C PRO A 68 -13.98 -21.72 10.87
N ILE A 69 -15.22 -21.99 11.25
CA ILE A 69 -15.58 -22.57 12.53
C ILE A 69 -16.43 -23.80 12.23
N GLU A 70 -15.85 -24.98 12.47
CA GLU A 70 -16.44 -26.25 12.08
C GLU A 70 -16.81 -26.26 10.58
N ASP A 71 -18.08 -26.52 10.24
CA ASP A 71 -18.58 -26.51 8.87
C ASP A 71 -19.13 -25.14 8.41
N ASN A 72 -18.95 -24.08 9.23
CA ASN A 72 -19.48 -22.76 8.97
C ASN A 72 -18.35 -21.73 8.77
N GLN A 73 -18.64 -20.66 8.00
CA GLN A 73 -17.82 -19.47 7.93
C GLN A 73 -18.46 -18.34 8.73
N VAL A 74 -17.71 -17.78 9.68
CA VAL A 74 -18.15 -16.64 10.50
C VAL A 74 -17.42 -15.39 10.04
N LYS A 75 -18.18 -14.37 9.61
CA LYS A 75 -17.63 -13.06 9.25
C LYS A 75 -17.41 -12.20 10.48
N VAL A 76 -16.15 -11.97 10.80
CA VAL A 76 -15.76 -11.11 11.92
C VAL A 76 -15.36 -9.73 11.38
N ARG A 77 -15.94 -8.69 11.97
CA ARG A 77 -15.67 -7.29 11.64
C ARG A 77 -14.82 -6.65 12.73
N TYR A 78 -13.73 -6.04 12.31
CA TYR A 78 -12.88 -5.23 13.17
C TYR A 78 -12.85 -3.79 12.68
N SER A 79 -12.90 -2.83 13.59
CA SER A 79 -12.49 -1.47 13.31
C SER A 79 -11.05 -1.26 13.76
N ALA A 80 -10.26 -0.56 12.96
CA ALA A 80 -8.89 -0.24 13.26
C ALA A 80 -8.67 1.28 13.24
N LEU A 81 -7.90 1.78 14.23
CA LEU A 81 -7.38 3.14 14.27
C LEU A 81 -5.87 3.02 14.29
N GLY A 82 -5.18 3.70 13.37
CA GLY A 82 -3.73 3.65 13.26
C GLY A 82 -3.11 5.03 13.11
N SER A 83 -1.85 5.14 13.53
CA SER A 83 -0.99 6.28 13.23
C SER A 83 0.47 5.87 13.19
N GLY A 84 1.29 6.66 12.51
CA GLY A 84 2.71 6.39 12.40
C GLY A 84 3.45 7.38 11.52
N LEU A 85 4.60 6.96 11.05
CA LEU A 85 5.48 7.75 10.20
C LEU A 85 5.45 7.22 8.76
N TRP A 86 5.71 8.12 7.82
CA TRP A 86 5.90 7.79 6.41
C TRP A 86 7.00 8.64 5.79
N GLU A 87 7.63 8.09 4.78
CA GLU A 87 8.62 8.74 3.93
C GLU A 87 8.58 8.12 2.53
N ILE A 88 9.13 8.80 1.55
CA ILE A 88 9.38 8.25 0.22
C ILE A 88 10.87 7.92 0.11
N ASP A 89 11.17 6.68 -0.25
CA ASP A 89 12.50 6.20 -0.58
C ASP A 89 12.50 5.72 -2.04
N GLU A 90 13.10 6.52 -2.91
CA GLU A 90 13.03 6.37 -4.37
C GLU A 90 11.58 6.39 -4.88
N GLN A 91 11.03 5.24 -5.27
CA GLN A 91 9.62 5.06 -5.65
C GLN A 91 8.84 4.20 -4.66
N ASN A 92 9.37 4.03 -3.45
CA ASN A 92 8.71 3.25 -2.41
C ASN A 92 8.09 4.18 -1.37
N LEU A 93 6.87 3.85 -0.98
CA LEU A 93 6.26 4.38 0.23
C LEU A 93 6.73 3.54 1.40
N VAL A 94 7.55 4.14 2.26
CA VAL A 94 8.03 3.49 3.48
C VAL A 94 7.21 4.01 4.65
N SER A 95 6.60 3.10 5.40
CA SER A 95 5.77 3.46 6.54
C SER A 95 6.09 2.63 7.78
N SER A 96 5.79 3.17 8.96
CA SER A 96 5.83 2.45 10.22
C SER A 96 4.61 2.76 11.06
N ILE A 97 4.11 1.76 11.80
CA ILE A 97 2.99 1.92 12.71
C ILE A 97 3.55 2.26 14.09
N GLU A 98 3.23 3.43 14.62
CA GLU A 98 3.59 3.81 16.01
C GLU A 98 2.48 3.49 17.01
N TYR A 99 1.24 3.55 16.53
CA TYR A 99 0.07 3.23 17.34
C TYR A 99 -0.97 2.51 16.48
N ILE A 100 -1.58 1.48 17.05
CA ILE A 100 -2.75 0.82 16.47
C ILE A 100 -3.70 0.37 17.57
N LYS A 101 -4.99 0.53 17.32
CA LYS A 101 -6.07 -0.03 18.15
C LYS A 101 -7.04 -0.76 17.24
N VAL A 102 -7.19 -2.05 17.49
CA VAL A 102 -8.15 -2.91 16.78
C VAL A 102 -9.27 -3.27 17.74
N THR A 103 -10.51 -3.23 17.27
CA THR A 103 -11.69 -3.54 18.07
C THR A 103 -12.61 -4.46 17.28
N ASN A 104 -12.89 -5.65 17.82
CA ASN A 104 -13.88 -6.57 17.29
C ASN A 104 -15.29 -5.98 17.47
N ARG A 105 -16.06 -5.91 16.39
CA ARG A 105 -17.35 -5.20 16.35
C ARG A 105 -18.56 -6.10 16.49
N ASN A 106 -18.41 -7.39 16.24
CA ASN A 106 -19.58 -8.30 16.21
C ASN A 106 -19.39 -9.67 16.88
N HIS A 107 -18.16 -10.12 17.13
CA HIS A 107 -17.87 -11.43 17.69
C HIS A 107 -16.75 -11.39 18.72
N ALA A 108 -16.86 -10.52 19.74
CA ALA A 108 -15.83 -10.32 20.78
C ALA A 108 -15.44 -11.61 21.53
N TRP A 109 -16.29 -12.64 21.53
CA TRP A 109 -15.99 -13.95 22.10
C TRP A 109 -14.87 -14.71 21.38
N LEU A 110 -14.50 -14.29 20.12
CA LEU A 110 -13.37 -14.84 19.39
C LEU A 110 -12.02 -14.23 19.80
N ASP A 111 -11.99 -13.07 20.45
CA ASP A 111 -10.75 -12.36 20.79
C ASP A 111 -9.76 -13.20 21.63
N PRO A 112 -10.20 -14.09 22.57
CA PRO A 112 -9.28 -14.97 23.26
C PRO A 112 -8.60 -16.02 22.37
N TYR A 113 -9.17 -16.33 21.21
CA TYR A 113 -8.66 -17.34 20.28
C TYR A 113 -7.89 -16.73 19.11
N PHE A 114 -8.09 -15.43 18.85
CA PHE A 114 -7.47 -14.75 17.73
C PHE A 114 -7.13 -13.29 18.09
N ASP A 115 -5.87 -13.05 18.38
CA ASP A 115 -5.34 -11.70 18.67
C ASP A 115 -5.09 -10.95 17.36
N MET A 116 -6.13 -10.26 16.86
CA MET A 116 -6.02 -9.43 15.64
C MET A 116 -5.06 -8.25 15.86
N GLN A 117 -5.05 -7.65 17.06
CA GLN A 117 -4.15 -6.52 17.34
C GLN A 117 -2.69 -6.95 17.33
N GLY A 118 -2.38 -8.12 17.82
CA GLY A 118 -1.02 -8.69 17.84
C GLY A 118 -0.47 -9.04 16.45
N GLN A 119 -1.31 -9.04 15.39
CA GLN A 119 -0.83 -9.22 14.03
C GLN A 119 -0.06 -8.00 13.50
N PHE A 120 -0.22 -6.84 14.13
CA PHE A 120 0.47 -5.62 13.72
C PHE A 120 1.76 -5.41 14.50
N THR A 121 2.87 -5.26 13.80
CA THR A 121 4.17 -5.01 14.42
C THR A 121 4.43 -3.51 14.49
N LEU A 122 4.54 -2.98 15.72
CA LEU A 122 4.85 -1.56 15.93
C LEU A 122 6.31 -1.23 15.61
N ASN A 123 6.55 -0.01 15.14
CA ASN A 123 7.86 0.58 14.86
C ASN A 123 8.71 -0.18 13.81
N LYS A 124 8.13 -1.16 13.13
CA LYS A 124 8.77 -1.82 12.00
C LYS A 124 8.48 -1.06 10.72
N LYS A 125 9.53 -0.73 9.97
CA LYS A 125 9.38 -0.14 8.63
C LYS A 125 8.86 -1.20 7.65
N ASN A 126 7.80 -0.86 6.94
CA ASN A 126 7.27 -1.60 5.81
C ASN A 126 7.48 -0.74 4.56
N SER A 127 7.83 -1.37 3.46
CA SER A 127 8.06 -0.71 2.18
C SER A 127 7.09 -1.26 1.15
N GLU A 128 6.47 -0.37 0.39
CA GLU A 128 5.52 -0.69 -0.67
C GLU A 128 5.93 0.06 -1.93
N GLU A 129 6.09 -0.65 -3.03
CA GLU A 129 6.42 -0.04 -4.31
C GLU A 129 5.21 0.72 -4.86
N ILE A 130 5.42 1.96 -5.28
CA ILE A 130 4.40 2.78 -5.93
C ILE A 130 4.40 2.43 -7.41
N LEU A 131 3.46 1.57 -7.83
CA LEU A 131 3.32 1.14 -9.22
C LEU A 131 2.73 2.26 -10.09
N VAL A 132 1.75 3.00 -9.54
CA VAL A 132 1.10 4.13 -10.19
C VAL A 132 0.81 5.19 -9.15
N LEU A 133 1.05 6.45 -9.47
CA LEU A 133 0.65 7.60 -8.67
C LEU A 133 0.15 8.71 -9.61
N SER A 134 -1.06 9.20 -9.34
CA SER A 134 -1.66 10.37 -9.97
C SER A 134 -2.33 11.25 -8.92
N ASP A 135 -2.92 12.37 -9.34
CA ASP A 135 -3.58 13.32 -8.43
C ASP A 135 -4.69 12.71 -7.57
N ASP A 136 -5.31 11.63 -8.05
CA ASP A 136 -6.50 11.01 -7.44
C ASP A 136 -6.42 9.50 -7.24
N TYR A 137 -5.32 8.85 -7.68
CA TYR A 137 -5.19 7.40 -7.67
C TYR A 137 -3.77 6.95 -7.32
N ILE A 138 -3.65 5.96 -6.44
CA ILE A 138 -2.40 5.25 -6.13
C ILE A 138 -2.64 3.74 -6.27
N ASN A 139 -1.66 3.04 -6.87
CA ASN A 139 -1.56 1.59 -6.82
C ASN A 139 -0.26 1.22 -6.10
N LEU A 140 -0.38 0.47 -5.01
CA LEU A 140 0.73 0.07 -4.15
C LEU A 140 0.94 -1.44 -4.19
N GLN A 141 2.20 -1.85 -4.30
CA GLN A 141 2.62 -3.25 -4.25
C GLN A 141 3.36 -3.50 -2.93
N PRO A 142 2.75 -4.17 -1.95
CA PRO A 142 3.45 -4.59 -0.74
C PRO A 142 4.52 -5.65 -1.05
N LEU A 143 5.51 -5.81 -0.16
CA LEU A 143 6.56 -6.84 -0.29
C LEU A 143 5.98 -8.26 -0.40
N THR A 144 4.85 -8.49 0.24
CA THR A 144 4.12 -9.75 0.18
C THR A 144 2.66 -9.45 -0.09
N GLY A 145 2.07 -10.17 -1.06
CA GLY A 145 0.66 -9.97 -1.37
C GLY A 145 0.44 -9.44 -2.79
N LYS A 146 -0.77 -9.02 -3.05
CA LYS A 146 -1.18 -8.43 -4.33
C LYS A 146 -1.16 -6.91 -4.24
N PRO A 147 -1.04 -6.23 -5.37
CA PRO A 147 -1.25 -4.79 -5.42
C PRO A 147 -2.65 -4.43 -4.91
N TYR A 148 -2.75 -3.28 -4.26
CA TYR A 148 -4.03 -2.70 -3.85
C TYR A 148 -4.13 -1.24 -4.27
N GLU A 149 -5.34 -0.73 -4.26
CA GLU A 149 -5.69 0.56 -4.84
C GLU A 149 -6.17 1.54 -3.78
N CYS A 150 -5.75 2.79 -3.94
CA CYS A 150 -6.25 3.91 -3.13
C CYS A 150 -6.72 5.04 -4.03
N TYR A 151 -7.79 5.70 -3.62
CA TYR A 151 -8.40 6.83 -4.30
C TYR A 151 -8.40 8.05 -3.39
N LYS A 152 -7.97 9.18 -3.92
CA LYS A 152 -7.94 10.45 -3.16
C LYS A 152 -9.34 10.95 -2.90
N VAL A 153 -9.58 11.41 -1.69
CA VAL A 153 -10.86 11.98 -1.29
C VAL A 153 -10.67 13.38 -0.74
N VAL A 154 -11.58 14.26 -1.12
CA VAL A 154 -11.66 15.63 -0.59
C VAL A 154 -12.66 15.62 0.55
N ILE A 155 -12.18 15.89 1.76
CA ILE A 155 -12.99 15.98 2.98
C ILE A 155 -12.88 17.40 3.52
#